data_d3a5a5d9d4d47cfee9728aa77ad9e0a0
#
_entry.id   d3a5a5d9d4d47cfee9728aa77ad9e0a0
#
_cell.length_a   1.000
_cell.length_b   1.000
_cell.length_c   1.000
_cell.angle_alpha   90.00
_cell.angle_beta   90.00
_cell.angle_gamma   90.00
#
_symmetry.space_group_name_H-M   'P 1'
#
loop_
_entity.id
_entity.type
_entity.pdbx_description
1 polymer ?
#
loop_
_entity_poly.entity_id
_entity_poly.type
_entity_poly.pdbx_seq_one_letter_code
_entity_poly.pdbx_strand_id
1 'polypeptide(L)'
;MARALWSGFLSFGLVNVPVGMFSATADQTVHLNQLHKGTSNRVRYKKVDEATGEELELDDIVNGYEVSSGEYVVVTRDELKDAAPGKSDTIEISDFVDLDEIDPIFFRQTYYLAPKGKGADRAYALLRRAMLESNKVGVATVVVRDKEHLVAVRPSEDVLIMETMFFESEIRDPKAELDTLPGQVEFQDRELDIARQLIDALTTEWDPAQYRNTYRHRIEELIERKREGKAIVYERETPKSNVVDLMAALEASVATTGKRRVTVRAPGADKVAARAIGTASRVHRAAAPGTKADLLKQAKERGIEVDPKATKAELAALLEEEPVPAGRKRARG
;
A
#
# COMPACT_ATOMS: atom_id res chain seq x y z
N MET A 1 27.18 5.01 10.75
CA MET A 1 27.56 4.44 9.44
C MET A 1 26.61 3.32 9.08
N ALA A 2 26.12 3.29 7.85
CA ALA A 2 25.25 2.22 7.37
C ALA A 2 26.04 0.89 7.35
N ARG A 3 25.41 -0.19 7.83
CA ARG A 3 25.99 -1.54 7.79
C ARG A 3 25.63 -2.18 6.45
N ALA A 4 26.63 -2.76 5.76
CA ALA A 4 26.37 -3.53 4.56
C ALA A 4 25.50 -4.75 4.89
N LEU A 5 24.45 -4.96 4.11
CA LEU A 5 23.55 -6.13 4.20
C LEU A 5 24.20 -7.36 3.59
N TRP A 6 25.04 -7.15 2.56
CA TRP A 6 25.79 -8.16 1.84
C TRP A 6 27.11 -7.57 1.35
N SER A 7 28.09 -8.38 1.11
CA SER A 7 29.40 -7.99 0.56
C SER A 7 29.90 -9.09 -0.36
N GLY A 8 30.41 -8.70 -1.52
CA GLY A 8 30.92 -9.61 -2.52
C GLY A 8 31.53 -8.85 -3.69
N PHE A 9 31.37 -9.38 -4.89
CA PHE A 9 31.95 -8.83 -6.12
C PHE A 9 30.84 -8.49 -7.12
N LEU A 10 31.05 -7.39 -7.83
CA LEU A 10 30.31 -7.08 -9.05
C LEU A 10 31.21 -7.50 -10.22
N SER A 11 30.75 -8.49 -10.98
CA SER A 11 31.50 -9.07 -12.10
C SER A 11 30.89 -8.67 -13.43
N PHE A 12 31.73 -8.28 -14.37
CA PHE A 12 31.37 -8.07 -15.77
C PHE A 12 32.53 -8.50 -16.67
N GLY A 13 32.33 -9.54 -17.44
CA GLY A 13 33.40 -10.19 -18.20
C GLY A 13 34.52 -10.68 -17.27
N LEU A 14 35.74 -10.18 -17.49
CA LEU A 14 36.93 -10.58 -16.69
C LEU A 14 37.22 -9.64 -15.51
N VAL A 15 36.37 -8.64 -15.28
CA VAL A 15 36.59 -7.63 -14.24
C VAL A 15 35.71 -7.93 -13.04
N ASN A 16 36.35 -8.06 -11.88
CA ASN A 16 35.67 -8.24 -10.60
C ASN A 16 35.91 -7.04 -9.69
N VAL A 17 34.86 -6.37 -9.28
CA VAL A 17 34.92 -5.19 -8.43
C VAL A 17 34.34 -5.54 -7.05
N PRO A 18 35.12 -5.49 -5.97
CA PRO A 18 34.59 -5.73 -4.62
C PRO A 18 33.63 -4.62 -4.22
N VAL A 19 32.42 -5.01 -3.82
CA VAL A 19 31.33 -4.09 -3.45
C VAL A 19 30.63 -4.52 -2.16
N GLY A 20 30.03 -3.55 -1.49
CA GLY A 20 29.06 -3.75 -0.41
C GLY A 20 27.68 -3.30 -0.86
N MET A 21 26.65 -4.05 -0.49
CA MET A 21 25.24 -3.74 -0.74
C MET A 21 24.59 -3.13 0.49
N PHE A 22 23.92 -2.01 0.33
CA PHE A 22 23.24 -1.24 1.37
C PHE A 22 21.81 -0.98 0.97
N SER A 23 20.87 -0.96 1.94
CA SER A 23 19.48 -0.55 1.62
C SER A 23 19.45 0.89 1.15
N ALA A 24 18.80 1.14 0.02
CA ALA A 24 18.57 2.50 -0.48
C ALA A 24 17.30 3.12 0.13
N THR A 25 16.44 2.30 0.74
CA THR A 25 15.19 2.73 1.35
C THR A 25 15.18 2.44 2.85
N ALA A 26 14.50 3.27 3.62
CA ALA A 26 14.26 3.06 5.02
C ALA A 26 12.77 2.77 5.27
N ASP A 27 12.48 1.75 6.07
CA ASP A 27 11.12 1.55 6.54
C ASP A 27 10.73 2.67 7.50
N GLN A 28 9.70 3.40 7.13
CA GLN A 28 9.15 4.52 7.88
C GLN A 28 7.88 4.13 8.66
N THR A 29 7.57 2.85 8.73
CA THR A 29 6.38 2.35 9.44
C THR A 29 6.50 2.58 10.94
N VAL A 30 5.45 3.11 11.56
CA VAL A 30 5.39 3.24 13.02
C VAL A 30 5.14 1.85 13.61
N HIS A 31 6.18 1.28 14.23
CA HIS A 31 6.09 -0.04 14.85
C HIS A 31 5.39 0.04 16.20
N LEU A 32 4.23 -0.60 16.32
CA LEU A 32 3.47 -0.71 17.55
C LEU A 32 3.64 -2.10 18.15
N ASN A 33 4.02 -2.18 19.43
CA ASN A 33 4.06 -3.44 20.16
C ASN A 33 2.65 -3.86 20.59
N GLN A 34 2.35 -5.14 20.50
CA GLN A 34 1.11 -5.68 21.05
C GLN A 34 1.22 -5.80 22.55
N LEU A 35 0.19 -5.27 23.25
CA LEU A 35 0.12 -5.27 24.70
C LEU A 35 -1.16 -5.97 25.16
N HIS A 36 -1.08 -6.67 26.30
CA HIS A 36 -2.25 -7.25 26.95
C HIS A 36 -3.13 -6.15 27.53
N LYS A 37 -4.41 -6.15 27.13
CA LYS A 37 -5.39 -5.16 27.61
C LYS A 37 -5.60 -5.29 29.12
N GLY A 38 -5.31 -4.24 29.85
CA GLY A 38 -5.48 -4.17 31.29
C GLY A 38 -4.18 -4.27 32.11
N THR A 39 -3.19 -5.03 31.67
CA THR A 39 -1.88 -5.11 32.35
C THR A 39 -0.79 -4.31 31.65
N SER A 40 -0.99 -3.94 30.39
CA SER A 40 0.00 -3.31 29.51
C SER A 40 1.28 -4.13 29.33
N ASN A 41 1.27 -5.41 29.66
CA ASN A 41 2.39 -6.31 29.45
C ASN A 41 2.53 -6.63 27.96
N ARG A 42 3.76 -6.76 27.48
CA ARG A 42 4.07 -7.08 26.09
C ARG A 42 3.67 -8.52 25.76
N VAL A 43 2.94 -8.71 24.66
CA VAL A 43 2.58 -10.03 24.12
C VAL A 43 3.79 -10.66 23.43
N ARG A 44 4.00 -11.95 23.64
CA ARG A 44 5.00 -12.78 22.94
C ARG A 44 4.30 -13.94 22.27
N TYR A 45 4.84 -14.39 21.14
CA TYR A 45 4.36 -15.57 20.43
C TYR A 45 5.19 -16.79 20.80
N LYS A 46 4.52 -17.92 20.97
CA LYS A 46 5.12 -19.23 21.16
C LYS A 46 4.69 -20.12 19.99
N LYS A 47 5.56 -21.02 19.56
CA LYS A 47 5.23 -22.03 18.56
C LYS A 47 4.69 -23.26 19.31
N VAL A 48 3.53 -23.71 18.90
CA VAL A 48 2.86 -24.85 19.51
C VAL A 48 2.46 -25.86 18.42
N ASP A 49 2.46 -27.14 18.77
CA ASP A 49 1.88 -28.18 17.95
C ASP A 49 0.38 -28.00 17.85
N GLU A 50 -0.18 -28.06 16.65
CA GLU A 50 -1.61 -27.79 16.41
C GLU A 50 -2.51 -28.84 17.05
N ALA A 51 -2.05 -30.10 17.12
CA ALA A 51 -2.86 -31.21 17.64
C ALA A 51 -2.79 -31.33 19.17
N THR A 52 -1.62 -31.12 19.74
CA THR A 52 -1.41 -31.31 21.20
C THR A 52 -1.45 -30.02 22.01
N GLY A 53 -1.20 -28.87 21.36
CA GLY A 53 -1.06 -27.57 22.02
C GLY A 53 0.27 -27.40 22.79
N GLU A 54 1.18 -28.37 22.72
CA GLU A 54 2.48 -28.32 23.37
C GLU A 54 3.41 -27.31 22.70
N GLU A 55 4.22 -26.62 23.52
CA GLU A 55 5.22 -25.67 23.02
C GLU A 55 6.39 -26.44 22.41
N LEU A 56 6.76 -26.07 21.17
CA LEU A 56 7.85 -26.69 20.42
C LEU A 56 9.12 -25.84 20.47
N GLU A 57 10.25 -26.50 20.67
CA GLU A 57 11.56 -25.91 20.47
C GLU A 57 11.90 -25.82 18.99
N LEU A 58 12.82 -24.90 18.63
CA LEU A 58 13.18 -24.66 17.22
C LEU A 58 13.77 -25.89 16.51
N ASP A 59 14.42 -26.77 17.27
CA ASP A 59 15.07 -27.97 16.74
C ASP A 59 14.07 -29.12 16.45
N ASP A 60 12.89 -29.07 17.05
CA ASP A 60 11.80 -30.03 16.80
C ASP A 60 10.95 -29.64 15.58
N ILE A 61 11.21 -28.47 14.98
CA ILE A 61 10.42 -27.96 13.87
C ILE A 61 11.12 -28.24 12.53
N VAL A 62 10.47 -28.98 11.66
CA VAL A 62 10.91 -29.24 10.29
C VAL A 62 10.01 -28.51 9.28
N ASN A 63 10.47 -28.40 8.04
CA ASN A 63 9.63 -27.85 6.96
C ASN A 63 8.90 -29.00 6.27
N GLY A 64 7.62 -28.80 5.97
CA GLY A 64 6.81 -29.72 5.19
C GLY A 64 6.28 -29.01 3.94
N TYR A 65 6.39 -29.68 2.78
CA TYR A 65 5.72 -29.25 1.54
C TYR A 65 4.43 -30.04 1.38
N GLU A 66 3.29 -29.35 1.31
CA GLU A 66 2.00 -30.01 1.13
C GLU A 66 1.81 -30.42 -0.31
N VAL A 67 1.73 -31.73 -0.55
CA VAL A 67 1.51 -32.32 -1.88
C VAL A 67 0.03 -32.60 -2.16
N SER A 68 -0.73 -32.87 -1.12
CA SER A 68 -2.17 -33.05 -1.12
C SER A 68 -2.73 -32.59 0.21
N SER A 69 -4.04 -32.33 0.28
CA SER A 69 -4.66 -31.84 1.52
C SER A 69 -4.32 -32.75 2.71
N GLY A 70 -3.51 -32.26 3.64
CA GLY A 70 -3.08 -32.97 4.84
C GLY A 70 -1.90 -33.96 4.65
N GLU A 71 -1.33 -34.07 3.44
CA GLU A 71 -0.16 -34.90 3.17
C GLU A 71 1.08 -34.03 2.92
N TYR A 72 2.08 -34.18 3.78
CA TYR A 72 3.29 -33.36 3.76
C TYR A 72 4.53 -34.20 3.46
N VAL A 73 5.35 -33.72 2.53
CA VAL A 73 6.72 -34.20 2.35
C VAL A 73 7.64 -33.35 3.22
N VAL A 74 8.30 -33.99 4.19
CA VAL A 74 9.25 -33.33 5.06
C VAL A 74 10.52 -33.01 4.31
N VAL A 75 10.95 -31.74 4.38
CA VAL A 75 12.20 -31.25 3.79
C VAL A 75 13.06 -30.68 4.93
N THR A 76 14.22 -31.26 5.13
CA THR A 76 15.15 -30.83 6.17
C THR A 76 15.87 -29.55 5.79
N ARG A 77 16.41 -28.85 6.80
CA ARG A 77 17.20 -27.63 6.57
C ARG A 77 18.47 -27.88 5.76
N ASP A 78 19.06 -29.06 5.87
CA ASP A 78 20.28 -29.41 5.14
C ASP A 78 19.97 -29.70 3.68
N GLU A 79 18.88 -30.44 3.38
CA GLU A 79 18.39 -30.62 2.00
C GLU A 79 18.06 -29.28 1.31
N LEU A 80 17.46 -28.34 2.05
CA LEU A 80 17.21 -26.99 1.52
C LEU A 80 18.50 -26.21 1.24
N LYS A 81 19.55 -26.39 2.06
CA LYS A 81 20.86 -25.78 1.81
C LYS A 81 21.57 -26.41 0.62
N ASP A 82 21.44 -27.73 0.46
CA ASP A 82 22.05 -28.46 -0.66
C ASP A 82 21.34 -28.14 -2.00
N ALA A 83 20.03 -27.90 -1.96
CA ALA A 83 19.24 -27.49 -3.11
C ALA A 83 19.41 -25.99 -3.43
N ALA A 84 19.87 -25.16 -2.48
CA ALA A 84 20.09 -23.75 -2.73
C ALA A 84 21.17 -23.56 -3.81
N PRO A 85 20.97 -22.62 -4.77
CA PRO A 85 22.03 -22.26 -5.70
C PRO A 85 23.24 -21.82 -4.86
N GLY A 86 24.40 -22.45 -5.04
CA GLY A 86 25.58 -22.32 -4.17
C GLY A 86 25.86 -20.86 -3.83
N LYS A 87 26.53 -20.62 -2.70
CA LYS A 87 26.87 -19.28 -2.21
C LYS A 87 27.71 -18.53 -3.26
N SER A 88 27.04 -17.77 -4.10
CA SER A 88 27.70 -16.85 -5.02
C SER A 88 27.85 -15.49 -4.29
N ASP A 89 29.06 -15.17 -3.86
CA ASP A 89 29.38 -13.82 -3.39
C ASP A 89 29.58 -12.87 -4.58
N THR A 90 28.93 -13.13 -5.72
CA THR A 90 29.13 -12.36 -6.96
C THR A 90 27.78 -11.97 -7.56
N ILE A 91 27.66 -10.70 -7.92
CA ILE A 91 26.65 -10.16 -8.81
C ILE A 91 27.22 -10.28 -10.22
N GLU A 92 26.75 -11.22 -11.01
CA GLU A 92 27.29 -11.49 -12.34
C GLU A 92 26.43 -10.82 -13.39
N ILE A 93 26.94 -9.74 -13.99
CA ILE A 93 26.26 -9.07 -15.11
C ILE A 93 26.41 -9.95 -16.36
N SER A 94 25.31 -10.42 -16.87
CA SER A 94 25.22 -11.21 -18.11
C SER A 94 25.02 -10.34 -19.33
N ASP A 95 24.18 -9.29 -19.20
CA ASP A 95 23.72 -8.47 -20.31
C ASP A 95 23.64 -6.99 -19.95
N PHE A 96 23.63 -6.14 -20.98
CA PHE A 96 23.36 -4.72 -20.85
C PHE A 96 22.19 -4.33 -21.77
N VAL A 97 21.17 -3.71 -21.19
CA VAL A 97 19.94 -3.30 -21.87
C VAL A 97 19.68 -1.80 -21.66
N ASP A 98 18.75 -1.22 -22.41
CA ASP A 98 18.23 0.12 -22.11
C ASP A 98 17.28 0.07 -20.92
N LEU A 99 17.31 1.08 -20.05
CA LEU A 99 16.44 1.12 -18.88
C LEU A 99 14.96 1.10 -19.28
N ASP A 100 14.62 1.76 -20.38
CA ASP A 100 13.26 1.89 -20.87
C ASP A 100 12.68 0.57 -21.41
N GLU A 101 13.53 -0.43 -21.68
CA GLU A 101 13.09 -1.78 -22.08
C GLU A 101 12.60 -2.63 -20.89
N ILE A 102 12.94 -2.22 -19.65
CA ILE A 102 12.50 -2.92 -18.44
C ILE A 102 11.22 -2.27 -17.92
N ASP A 103 10.10 -2.97 -18.07
CA ASP A 103 8.83 -2.50 -17.51
C ASP A 103 8.95 -2.32 -15.99
N PRO A 104 8.50 -1.18 -15.43
CA PRO A 104 8.52 -0.92 -13.99
C PRO A 104 7.87 -2.01 -13.11
N ILE A 105 6.99 -2.82 -13.65
CA ILE A 105 6.37 -3.95 -12.93
C ILE A 105 7.38 -4.97 -12.43
N PHE A 106 8.55 -5.08 -13.09
CA PHE A 106 9.59 -6.01 -12.68
C PHE A 106 10.35 -5.55 -11.44
N PHE A 107 10.43 -4.25 -11.15
CA PHE A 107 11.23 -3.74 -10.03
C PHE A 107 10.57 -4.01 -8.68
N ARG A 108 11.41 -4.48 -7.72
CA ARG A 108 10.92 -4.86 -6.39
C ARG A 108 11.54 -4.06 -5.26
N GLN A 109 12.86 -4.05 -5.14
CA GLN A 109 13.56 -3.40 -4.04
C GLN A 109 14.92 -2.83 -4.48
N THR A 110 15.22 -1.63 -3.98
CA THR A 110 16.40 -0.85 -4.39
C THR A 110 17.49 -0.90 -3.32
N TYR A 111 18.74 -1.06 -3.79
CA TYR A 111 19.94 -1.05 -2.97
C TYR A 111 21.00 -0.14 -3.59
N TYR A 112 21.89 0.39 -2.76
CA TYR A 112 23.12 1.01 -3.18
C TYR A 112 24.25 -0.01 -3.20
N LEU A 113 25.04 -0.01 -4.26
CA LEU A 113 26.30 -0.74 -4.34
C LEU A 113 27.43 0.26 -4.16
N ALA A 114 28.26 0.09 -3.14
CA ALA A 114 29.43 0.94 -2.91
C ALA A 114 30.69 0.12 -3.00
N PRO A 115 31.82 0.69 -3.50
CA PRO A 115 33.09 -0.01 -3.56
C PRO A 115 33.58 -0.38 -2.17
N LYS A 116 34.20 -1.55 -2.03
CA LYS A 116 34.71 -2.05 -0.75
C LYS A 116 36.14 -2.50 -0.87
N GLY A 117 37.02 -1.95 0.00
CA GLY A 117 38.42 -2.33 0.03
C GLY A 117 39.32 -1.45 -0.83
N LYS A 118 40.64 -1.59 -0.60
CA LYS A 118 41.65 -0.81 -1.30
C LYS A 118 41.76 -1.21 -2.78
N GLY A 119 41.68 -0.24 -3.68
CA GLY A 119 41.86 -0.44 -5.12
C GLY A 119 40.56 -0.73 -5.88
N ALA A 120 39.41 -0.89 -5.21
CA ALA A 120 38.12 -1.05 -5.87
C ALA A 120 37.64 0.21 -6.59
N ASP A 121 38.02 1.39 -6.10
CA ASP A 121 37.46 2.68 -6.51
C ASP A 121 37.62 2.95 -8.01
N ARG A 122 38.78 2.63 -8.58
CA ARG A 122 39.06 2.91 -9.99
C ARG A 122 38.23 2.05 -10.94
N ALA A 123 38.16 0.75 -10.70
CA ALA A 123 37.37 -0.16 -11.53
C ALA A 123 35.88 0.12 -11.38
N TYR A 124 35.43 0.39 -10.15
CA TYR A 124 34.05 0.79 -9.86
C TYR A 124 33.67 2.09 -10.59
N ALA A 125 34.49 3.14 -10.47
CA ALA A 125 34.24 4.43 -11.12
C ALA A 125 34.22 4.32 -12.64
N LEU A 126 35.13 3.50 -13.21
CA LEU A 126 35.17 3.24 -14.65
C LEU A 126 33.89 2.58 -15.14
N LEU A 127 33.43 1.50 -14.47
CA LEU A 127 32.22 0.82 -14.84
C LEU A 127 31.00 1.77 -14.74
N ARG A 128 30.85 2.46 -13.60
CA ARG A 128 29.75 3.39 -13.38
C ARG A 128 29.70 4.47 -14.48
N ARG A 129 30.87 5.03 -14.82
CA ARG A 129 30.94 6.06 -15.85
C ARG A 129 30.67 5.54 -17.25
N ALA A 130 31.15 4.36 -17.59
CA ALA A 130 30.86 3.73 -18.87
C ALA A 130 29.38 3.44 -19.06
N MET A 131 28.72 2.93 -18.01
CA MET A 131 27.28 2.69 -18.01
C MET A 131 26.47 3.98 -18.11
N LEU A 132 26.92 5.05 -17.46
CA LEU A 132 26.26 6.36 -17.52
C LEU A 132 26.38 6.98 -18.93
N GLU A 133 27.54 6.93 -19.54
CA GLU A 133 27.81 7.48 -20.89
C GLU A 133 27.09 6.67 -21.98
N SER A 134 26.93 5.36 -21.79
CA SER A 134 26.22 4.48 -22.72
C SER A 134 24.70 4.40 -22.46
N ASN A 135 24.22 4.98 -21.37
CA ASN A 135 22.82 4.88 -20.89
C ASN A 135 22.34 3.43 -20.77
N LYS A 136 23.20 2.54 -20.27
CA LYS A 136 22.89 1.10 -20.15
C LYS A 136 22.75 0.66 -18.70
N VAL A 137 21.94 -0.36 -18.52
CA VAL A 137 21.66 -1.06 -17.26
C VAL A 137 22.18 -2.49 -17.40
N GLY A 138 22.94 -2.97 -16.43
CA GLY A 138 23.40 -4.36 -16.41
C GLY A 138 22.34 -5.25 -15.79
N VAL A 139 21.93 -6.29 -16.52
CA VAL A 139 21.10 -7.37 -16.01
C VAL A 139 21.99 -8.44 -15.41
N ALA A 140 21.70 -8.86 -14.19
CA ALA A 140 22.54 -9.77 -13.44
C ALA A 140 21.71 -10.73 -12.58
N THR A 141 22.35 -11.78 -12.08
CA THR A 141 21.81 -12.63 -11.02
C THR A 141 22.70 -12.54 -9.77
N VAL A 142 22.12 -12.71 -8.61
CA VAL A 142 22.81 -12.76 -7.32
C VAL A 142 22.12 -13.68 -6.36
N VAL A 143 22.89 -14.43 -5.55
CA VAL A 143 22.35 -15.24 -4.46
C VAL A 143 22.48 -14.48 -3.15
N VAL A 144 21.34 -14.17 -2.52
CA VAL A 144 21.29 -13.50 -1.22
C VAL A 144 20.41 -14.31 -0.28
N ARG A 145 20.94 -14.72 0.87
CA ARG A 145 20.24 -15.54 1.87
C ARG A 145 19.63 -16.80 1.26
N ASP A 146 20.45 -17.54 0.52
CA ASP A 146 20.12 -18.83 -0.12
C ASP A 146 19.02 -18.75 -1.20
N LYS A 147 18.72 -17.54 -1.70
CA LYS A 147 17.79 -17.32 -2.80
C LYS A 147 18.46 -16.58 -3.95
N GLU A 148 18.22 -17.05 -5.15
CA GLU A 148 18.62 -16.37 -6.37
C GLU A 148 17.66 -15.21 -6.65
N HIS A 149 18.24 -14.09 -7.05
CA HIS A 149 17.51 -12.88 -7.43
C HIS A 149 17.97 -12.41 -8.80
N LEU A 150 17.03 -12.11 -9.66
CA LEU A 150 17.29 -11.31 -10.85
C LEU A 150 17.46 -9.85 -10.41
N VAL A 151 18.47 -9.17 -10.93
CA VAL A 151 18.75 -7.80 -10.54
C VAL A 151 19.11 -6.93 -11.75
N ALA A 152 18.76 -5.65 -11.68
CA ALA A 152 19.23 -4.62 -12.57
C ALA A 152 20.25 -3.73 -11.84
N VAL A 153 21.40 -3.53 -12.43
CA VAL A 153 22.43 -2.62 -11.92
C VAL A 153 22.47 -1.40 -12.84
N ARG A 154 22.17 -0.23 -12.31
CA ARG A 154 22.17 1.03 -13.07
C ARG A 154 23.07 2.08 -12.44
N PRO A 155 23.64 2.98 -13.26
CA PRO A 155 24.44 4.09 -12.75
C PRO A 155 23.56 5.19 -12.14
N SER A 156 24.07 5.85 -11.11
CA SER A 156 23.55 7.11 -10.57
C SER A 156 24.70 8.11 -10.50
N GLU A 157 24.42 9.35 -10.07
CA GLU A 157 25.44 10.40 -10.01
C GLU A 157 26.66 10.00 -9.17
N ASP A 158 26.43 9.39 -8.01
CA ASP A 158 27.50 9.06 -7.06
C ASP A 158 27.78 7.56 -6.94
N VAL A 159 26.78 6.70 -7.15
CA VAL A 159 26.85 5.27 -6.86
C VAL A 159 26.21 4.43 -7.96
N LEU A 160 26.49 3.13 -7.96
CA LEU A 160 25.66 2.15 -8.67
C LEU A 160 24.44 1.81 -7.81
N ILE A 161 23.30 1.75 -8.44
CA ILE A 161 22.03 1.31 -7.83
C ILE A 161 21.77 -0.09 -8.35
N MET A 162 21.41 -1.00 -7.45
CA MET A 162 20.94 -2.33 -7.78
C MET A 162 19.47 -2.45 -7.37
N GLU A 163 18.67 -2.91 -8.28
CA GLU A 163 17.25 -3.17 -8.06
C GLU A 163 16.99 -4.66 -8.24
N THR A 164 16.44 -5.31 -7.21
CA THR A 164 15.95 -6.69 -7.38
C THR A 164 14.72 -6.66 -8.25
N MET A 165 14.60 -7.67 -9.11
CA MET A 165 13.48 -7.81 -10.05
C MET A 165 12.73 -9.12 -9.80
N PHE A 166 11.49 -9.15 -10.24
CA PHE A 166 10.73 -10.39 -10.37
C PHE A 166 11.20 -11.16 -11.61
N PHE A 167 11.17 -12.48 -11.55
CA PHE A 167 11.24 -13.30 -12.75
C PHE A 167 9.92 -13.21 -13.53
N GLU A 168 9.94 -13.46 -14.84
CA GLU A 168 8.74 -13.43 -15.68
C GLU A 168 7.61 -14.31 -15.10
N SER A 169 7.98 -15.49 -14.57
CA SER A 169 7.04 -16.43 -13.96
C SER A 169 6.35 -15.92 -12.68
N GLU A 170 6.86 -14.87 -12.06
CA GLU A 170 6.27 -14.23 -10.88
C GLU A 170 5.29 -13.10 -11.26
N ILE A 171 5.30 -12.64 -12.52
CA ILE A 171 4.37 -11.64 -13.02
C ILE A 171 3.08 -12.31 -13.45
N ARG A 172 1.97 -11.90 -12.87
CA ARG A 172 0.65 -12.46 -13.16
C ARG A 172 0.08 -11.87 -14.46
N ASP A 173 -0.49 -12.72 -15.31
CA ASP A 173 -1.21 -12.28 -16.49
C ASP A 173 -2.57 -11.66 -16.08
N PRO A 174 -2.83 -10.36 -16.34
CA PRO A 174 -4.12 -9.74 -16.02
C PRO A 174 -5.31 -10.46 -16.66
N LYS A 175 -5.12 -11.08 -17.83
CA LYS A 175 -6.18 -11.79 -18.53
C LYS A 175 -6.58 -13.11 -17.85
N ALA A 176 -5.63 -13.72 -17.13
CA ALA A 176 -5.87 -14.95 -16.38
C ALA A 176 -6.40 -14.67 -14.97
N GLU A 177 -6.02 -13.52 -14.37
CA GLU A 177 -6.28 -13.24 -12.95
C GLU A 177 -7.51 -12.34 -12.72
N LEU A 178 -7.92 -11.53 -13.72
CA LEU A 178 -9.00 -10.58 -13.54
C LEU A 178 -10.29 -11.07 -14.19
N ASP A 179 -11.34 -11.19 -13.42
CA ASP A 179 -12.68 -11.59 -13.89
C ASP A 179 -13.28 -10.59 -14.90
N THR A 180 -12.90 -9.31 -14.78
CA THR A 180 -13.41 -8.24 -15.63
C THR A 180 -12.27 -7.38 -16.16
N LEU A 181 -12.03 -7.48 -17.47
CA LEU A 181 -11.17 -6.55 -18.18
C LEU A 181 -12.05 -5.55 -18.95
N PRO A 182 -11.65 -4.27 -19.04
CA PRO A 182 -12.36 -3.32 -19.87
C PRO A 182 -12.35 -3.79 -21.32
N GLY A 183 -13.54 -3.90 -21.92
CA GLY A 183 -13.68 -4.18 -23.35
C GLY A 183 -13.15 -3.01 -24.19
N GLN A 184 -13.11 -3.20 -25.51
CA GLN A 184 -12.86 -2.09 -26.42
C GLN A 184 -14.06 -1.13 -26.36
N VAL A 185 -13.81 0.10 -25.90
CA VAL A 185 -14.80 1.17 -25.82
C VAL A 185 -14.41 2.24 -26.83
N GLU A 186 -15.32 2.60 -27.73
CA GLU A 186 -15.13 3.72 -28.64
C GLU A 186 -15.44 5.03 -27.91
N PHE A 187 -14.55 6.00 -28.03
CA PHE A 187 -14.73 7.35 -27.47
C PHE A 187 -14.93 8.35 -28.60
N GLN A 188 -15.74 9.38 -28.34
CA GLN A 188 -15.82 10.52 -29.20
C GLN A 188 -14.56 11.38 -29.09
N ASP A 189 -14.11 11.99 -30.19
CA ASP A 189 -12.91 12.85 -30.19
C ASP A 189 -12.99 13.95 -29.12
N ARG A 190 -14.18 14.53 -28.92
CA ARG A 190 -14.43 15.55 -27.91
C ARG A 190 -14.18 15.04 -26.49
N GLU A 191 -14.53 13.80 -26.18
CA GLU A 191 -14.30 13.20 -24.82
C GLU A 191 -12.81 13.03 -24.57
N LEU A 192 -12.07 12.56 -25.57
CA LEU A 192 -10.62 12.43 -25.52
C LEU A 192 -9.92 13.78 -25.38
N ASP A 193 -10.39 14.80 -26.10
CA ASP A 193 -9.81 16.14 -26.03
C ASP A 193 -10.02 16.77 -24.65
N ILE A 194 -11.20 16.64 -24.04
CA ILE A 194 -11.45 17.14 -22.69
C ILE A 194 -10.59 16.39 -21.68
N ALA A 195 -10.45 15.06 -21.81
CA ALA A 195 -9.60 14.26 -20.94
C ALA A 195 -8.13 14.69 -21.05
N ARG A 196 -7.62 14.93 -22.28
CA ARG A 196 -6.26 15.45 -22.49
C ARG A 196 -6.07 16.83 -21.86
N GLN A 197 -7.00 17.76 -22.05
CA GLN A 197 -6.95 19.09 -21.43
C GLN A 197 -6.89 19.00 -19.90
N LEU A 198 -7.62 18.07 -19.29
CA LEU A 198 -7.56 17.85 -17.85
C LEU A 198 -6.20 17.30 -17.41
N ILE A 199 -5.65 16.33 -18.14
CA ILE A 199 -4.30 15.79 -17.88
C ILE A 199 -3.26 16.92 -17.99
N ASP A 200 -3.29 17.70 -19.06
CA ASP A 200 -2.35 18.81 -19.28
C ASP A 200 -2.46 19.87 -18.18
N ALA A 201 -3.68 20.18 -17.73
CA ALA A 201 -3.91 21.14 -16.65
C ALA A 201 -3.41 20.66 -15.26
N LEU A 202 -3.30 19.35 -15.08
CA LEU A 202 -2.78 18.71 -13.85
C LEU A 202 -1.30 18.30 -13.99
N THR A 203 -0.71 18.39 -15.17
CA THR A 203 0.70 18.04 -15.40
C THR A 203 1.62 19.04 -14.70
N THR A 204 2.51 18.49 -13.89
CA THR A 204 3.52 19.24 -13.14
C THR A 204 4.85 18.51 -13.21
N GLU A 205 5.95 19.20 -12.91
CA GLU A 205 7.25 18.56 -12.73
C GLU A 205 7.21 17.62 -11.51
N TRP A 206 7.91 16.49 -11.64
CA TRP A 206 8.02 15.52 -10.55
C TRP A 206 8.89 16.07 -9.41
N ASP A 207 8.26 16.34 -8.27
CA ASP A 207 8.94 16.72 -7.03
C ASP A 207 8.48 15.78 -5.89
N PRO A 208 9.30 14.78 -5.53
CA PRO A 208 8.96 13.82 -4.49
C PRO A 208 8.74 14.46 -3.10
N ALA A 209 9.31 15.65 -2.84
CA ALA A 209 9.16 16.33 -1.56
C ALA A 209 7.74 16.83 -1.29
N GLN A 210 6.91 16.95 -2.33
CA GLN A 210 5.50 17.33 -2.21
C GLN A 210 4.63 16.20 -1.66
N TYR A 211 5.07 14.93 -1.78
CA TYR A 211 4.30 13.76 -1.36
C TYR A 211 4.76 13.30 0.03
N ARG A 212 3.92 13.51 1.03
CA ARG A 212 4.21 13.16 2.42
C ARG A 212 3.30 12.04 2.91
N ASN A 213 3.84 11.14 3.74
CA ASN A 213 3.05 10.12 4.42
C ASN A 213 2.20 10.74 5.55
N THR A 214 0.96 11.13 5.21
CA THR A 214 0.02 11.76 6.13
C THR A 214 -0.45 10.79 7.23
N TYR A 215 -0.51 9.49 6.95
CA TYR A 215 -0.89 8.47 7.93
C TYR A 215 0.13 8.40 9.07
N ARG A 216 1.42 8.33 8.74
CA ARG A 216 2.49 8.34 9.74
C ARG A 216 2.38 9.57 10.65
N HIS A 217 2.24 10.73 10.06
CA HIS A 217 2.13 11.98 10.82
C HIS A 217 0.93 11.96 11.77
N ARG A 218 -0.23 11.46 11.31
CA ARG A 218 -1.44 11.29 12.15
C ARG A 218 -1.22 10.29 13.30
N ILE A 219 -0.46 9.20 13.07
CA ILE A 219 -0.13 8.24 14.13
C ILE A 219 0.81 8.86 15.17
N GLU A 220 1.85 9.56 14.73
CA GLU A 220 2.78 10.26 15.61
C GLU A 220 2.04 11.30 16.47
N GLU A 221 1.16 12.10 15.87
CA GLU A 221 0.31 13.06 16.57
C GLU A 221 -0.65 12.39 17.55
N LEU A 222 -1.25 11.24 17.17
CA LEU A 222 -2.10 10.43 18.05
C LEU A 222 -1.33 9.97 19.28
N ILE A 223 -0.12 9.46 19.09
CA ILE A 223 0.73 8.97 20.18
C ILE A 223 1.06 10.11 21.15
N GLU A 224 1.45 11.28 20.62
CA GLU A 224 1.80 12.42 21.45
C GLU A 224 0.60 12.96 22.23
N ARG A 225 -0.56 13.10 21.61
CA ARG A 225 -1.79 13.52 22.30
C ARG A 225 -2.21 12.53 23.39
N LYS A 226 -2.09 11.22 23.12
CA LYS A 226 -2.38 10.20 24.14
C LYS A 226 -1.38 10.25 25.31
N ARG A 227 -0.12 10.54 25.03
CA ARG A 227 0.91 10.76 26.05
C ARG A 227 0.58 11.94 26.95
N GLU A 228 0.00 13.00 26.39
CA GLU A 228 -0.46 14.17 27.13
C GLU A 228 -1.85 14.00 27.80
N GLY A 229 -2.49 12.83 27.67
CA GLY A 229 -3.82 12.56 28.25
C GLY A 229 -4.99 13.27 27.56
N LYS A 230 -4.79 13.78 26.34
CA LYS A 230 -5.81 14.51 25.56
C LYS A 230 -6.67 13.56 24.73
N ALA A 231 -7.99 13.77 24.72
CA ALA A 231 -8.92 13.02 23.85
C ALA A 231 -8.77 13.45 22.38
N ILE A 232 -8.95 12.48 21.45
CA ILE A 232 -8.81 12.73 20.02
C ILE A 232 -10.12 12.40 19.33
N VAL A 233 -10.59 13.34 18.51
CA VAL A 233 -11.70 13.14 17.57
C VAL A 233 -11.14 13.41 16.17
N TYR A 234 -11.08 12.35 15.34
CA TYR A 234 -10.82 12.50 13.92
C TYR A 234 -12.15 12.65 13.18
N GLU A 235 -12.35 13.76 12.51
CA GLU A 235 -13.42 13.86 11.51
C GLU A 235 -13.02 13.01 10.31
N ARG A 236 -13.82 12.01 10.00
CA ARG A 236 -13.69 11.26 8.75
C ARG A 236 -14.29 12.12 7.64
N GLU A 237 -13.45 12.69 6.81
CA GLU A 237 -13.87 13.20 5.52
C GLU A 237 -14.28 12.01 4.63
N THR A 238 -15.56 11.82 4.43
CA THR A 238 -16.08 10.87 3.43
C THR A 238 -15.92 11.50 2.05
N PRO A 239 -15.19 10.87 1.12
CA PRO A 239 -15.13 11.36 -0.25
C PRO A 239 -16.54 11.28 -0.85
N LYS A 240 -17.06 12.43 -1.28
CA LYS A 240 -18.31 12.48 -2.04
C LYS A 240 -18.02 12.03 -3.47
N SER A 241 -18.31 10.78 -3.78
CA SER A 241 -18.31 10.27 -5.14
C SER A 241 -19.73 10.37 -5.69
N ASN A 242 -20.01 11.37 -6.48
CA ASN A 242 -21.20 11.44 -7.32
C ASN A 242 -20.74 11.56 -8.77
N VAL A 243 -20.55 10.41 -9.43
CA VAL A 243 -20.41 10.38 -10.89
C VAL A 243 -21.80 10.20 -11.46
N VAL A 244 -22.50 11.32 -11.70
CA VAL A 244 -23.84 11.33 -12.29
C VAL A 244 -23.76 11.55 -13.80
N ASP A 245 -22.74 12.24 -14.28
CA ASP A 245 -22.45 12.48 -15.71
C ASP A 245 -20.95 12.70 -15.89
N LEU A 246 -20.30 11.81 -16.63
CA LEU A 246 -18.86 11.87 -16.87
C LEU A 246 -18.44 13.16 -17.58
N MET A 247 -19.22 13.60 -18.58
CA MET A 247 -18.91 14.82 -19.34
C MET A 247 -19.06 16.06 -18.46
N ALA A 248 -20.14 16.18 -17.71
CA ALA A 248 -20.35 17.28 -16.79
C ALA A 248 -19.29 17.30 -15.68
N ALA A 249 -18.85 16.15 -15.21
CA ALA A 249 -17.77 16.03 -14.22
C ALA A 249 -16.41 16.46 -14.78
N LEU A 250 -16.08 16.07 -16.01
CA LEU A 250 -14.84 16.47 -16.69
C LEU A 250 -14.82 17.98 -16.98
N GLU A 251 -15.90 18.56 -17.52
CA GLU A 251 -16.02 20.01 -17.78
C GLU A 251 -15.92 20.82 -16.47
N ALA A 252 -16.58 20.40 -15.40
CA ALA A 252 -16.48 21.02 -14.09
C ALA A 252 -15.04 20.93 -13.51
N SER A 253 -14.34 19.83 -13.72
CA SER A 253 -12.96 19.65 -13.27
C SER A 253 -11.99 20.59 -14.01
N VAL A 254 -12.11 20.72 -15.34
CA VAL A 254 -11.32 21.67 -16.13
C VAL A 254 -11.56 23.10 -15.67
N ALA A 255 -12.82 23.50 -15.46
CA ALA A 255 -13.17 24.85 -14.97
C ALA A 255 -12.63 25.15 -13.57
N THR A 256 -12.52 24.13 -12.71
CA THR A 256 -12.05 24.27 -11.32
C THR A 256 -10.52 24.31 -11.26
N THR A 257 -9.84 23.54 -12.11
CA THR A 257 -8.37 23.47 -12.13
C THR A 257 -7.75 24.78 -12.62
N GLY A 258 -8.41 25.47 -13.57
CA GLY A 258 -7.98 26.80 -14.02
C GLY A 258 -7.99 27.90 -12.91
N LYS A 259 -8.74 27.68 -11.82
CA LYS A 259 -8.81 28.57 -10.65
C LYS A 259 -7.91 28.18 -9.49
N ARG A 260 -7.32 26.97 -9.49
CA ARG A 260 -6.55 26.40 -8.38
C ARG A 260 -5.03 26.60 -8.50
N ARG A 261 -4.60 27.74 -9.05
CA ARG A 261 -3.21 28.22 -8.92
C ARG A 261 -3.06 28.98 -7.60
N VAL A 262 -3.24 28.29 -6.46
CA VAL A 262 -2.99 28.89 -5.14
C VAL A 262 -2.43 27.84 -4.18
N THR A 263 -1.14 27.95 -3.94
CA THR A 263 -0.43 27.72 -2.68
C THR A 263 -0.98 26.63 -1.74
N VAL A 264 -0.34 25.47 -1.74
CA VAL A 264 -0.30 24.60 -0.58
C VAL A 264 0.52 25.28 0.50
N ARG A 265 -0.15 26.09 1.33
CA ARG A 265 0.42 26.67 2.54
C ARG A 265 0.42 25.60 3.62
N ALA A 266 1.58 25.28 4.12
CA ALA A 266 1.75 24.40 5.28
C ALA A 266 0.90 24.95 6.46
N PRO A 267 0.20 24.11 7.23
CA PRO A 267 -0.45 24.52 8.45
C PRO A 267 0.59 24.57 9.57
N GLY A 268 1.03 25.78 9.89
CA GLY A 268 1.87 26.06 11.03
C GLY A 268 1.81 27.53 11.38
N ALA A 269 1.24 27.80 12.56
CA ALA A 269 1.18 29.06 13.27
C ALA A 269 0.20 30.12 12.74
N ASP A 270 -0.97 30.24 13.37
CA ASP A 270 -1.24 31.47 14.13
C ASP A 270 -2.46 31.32 15.07
N LYS A 271 -2.30 31.93 16.22
CA LYS A 271 -3.25 31.98 17.32
C LYS A 271 -4.29 33.09 17.08
N VAL A 272 -5.48 32.85 17.62
CA VAL A 272 -6.42 33.79 18.26
C VAL A 272 -7.15 34.80 17.36
N ALA A 273 -8.44 34.62 17.23
CA ALA A 273 -9.46 35.58 17.72
C ALA A 273 -10.87 35.05 17.47
N ALA A 274 -11.59 34.86 18.56
CA ALA A 274 -13.03 34.68 18.57
C ALA A 274 -13.73 35.99 18.22
N ARG A 275 -14.80 35.93 17.41
CA ARG A 275 -16.04 36.71 17.70
C ARG A 275 -17.20 36.28 16.80
N ALA A 276 -18.32 36.08 17.49
CA ALA A 276 -19.63 35.70 17.00
C ALA A 276 -20.26 36.71 16.03
N ILE A 277 -21.21 36.22 15.26
CA ILE A 277 -22.57 36.73 14.92
C ILE A 277 -23.04 35.82 13.78
N GLY A 278 -23.96 34.97 13.89
CA GLY A 278 -25.40 34.91 14.00
C GLY A 278 -26.10 35.11 12.66
N THR A 279 -26.70 34.07 12.13
CA THR A 279 -28.11 33.99 11.77
C THR A 279 -28.42 32.77 10.89
N ALA A 280 -29.52 32.19 11.21
CA ALA A 280 -30.15 30.95 10.76
C ALA A 280 -30.31 30.76 9.24
N SER A 281 -30.14 29.55 8.77
CA SER A 281 -31.02 28.98 7.78
C SER A 281 -31.16 27.46 7.98
N ARG A 282 -32.38 27.06 8.22
CA ARG A 282 -32.84 25.69 8.46
C ARG A 282 -32.81 24.92 7.16
N VAL A 283 -32.00 23.90 7.06
CA VAL A 283 -32.14 22.84 6.04
C VAL A 283 -32.12 21.49 6.75
N HIS A 284 -33.10 20.69 6.45
CA HIS A 284 -33.39 19.39 7.06
C HIS A 284 -32.17 18.45 7.06
N ARG A 285 -31.81 18.05 8.27
CA ARG A 285 -30.79 17.06 8.56
C ARG A 285 -31.49 15.72 8.71
N ALA A 286 -31.21 14.76 7.82
CA ALA A 286 -31.59 13.37 8.03
C ALA A 286 -30.88 12.87 9.30
N ALA A 287 -31.66 12.32 10.22
CA ALA A 287 -31.20 11.93 11.54
C ALA A 287 -30.34 10.66 11.49
N ALA A 288 -29.27 10.65 12.28
CA ALA A 288 -28.50 9.46 12.62
C ALA A 288 -29.40 8.42 13.32
N PRO A 289 -29.07 7.09 13.25
CA PRO A 289 -29.93 6.06 13.83
C PRO A 289 -30.06 6.28 15.34
N GLY A 290 -31.28 6.55 15.78
CA GLY A 290 -31.66 6.85 17.15
C GLY A 290 -31.36 5.70 18.13
N THR A 291 -31.54 5.97 19.41
CA THR A 291 -31.44 4.95 20.45
C THR A 291 -32.56 3.89 20.26
N LYS A 292 -32.45 2.71 20.91
CA LYS A 292 -33.51 1.68 20.89
C LYS A 292 -34.89 2.26 21.29
N ALA A 293 -34.90 3.23 22.20
CA ALA A 293 -36.11 3.91 22.64
C ALA A 293 -36.75 4.76 21.53
N ASP A 294 -35.93 5.43 20.71
CA ASP A 294 -36.38 6.25 19.58
C ASP A 294 -36.96 5.37 18.46
N LEU A 295 -36.36 4.21 18.18
CA LEU A 295 -36.85 3.25 17.19
C LEU A 295 -38.18 2.60 17.64
N LEU A 296 -38.33 2.27 18.90
CA LEU A 296 -39.58 1.78 19.47
C LEU A 296 -40.71 2.83 19.37
N LYS A 297 -40.38 4.10 19.59
CA LYS A 297 -41.33 5.21 19.46
C LYS A 297 -41.78 5.39 18.01
N GLN A 298 -40.87 5.31 17.06
CA GLN A 298 -41.16 5.40 15.62
C GLN A 298 -42.00 4.21 15.13
N ALA A 299 -41.68 2.98 15.59
CA ALA A 299 -42.47 1.80 15.26
C ALA A 299 -43.91 1.92 15.77
N LYS A 300 -44.12 2.42 17.00
CA LYS A 300 -45.42 2.66 17.60
C LYS A 300 -46.23 3.77 16.89
N GLU A 301 -45.56 4.85 16.47
CA GLU A 301 -46.16 5.93 15.67
C GLU A 301 -46.59 5.46 14.27
N ARG A 302 -45.94 4.44 13.71
CA ARG A 302 -46.26 3.82 12.42
C ARG A 302 -47.27 2.64 12.56
N GLY A 303 -47.71 2.32 13.78
CA GLY A 303 -48.67 1.24 14.03
C GLY A 303 -48.09 -0.17 13.84
N ILE A 304 -46.78 -0.33 13.92
CA ILE A 304 -46.11 -1.63 13.80
C ILE A 304 -46.05 -2.27 15.19
N GLU A 305 -46.65 -3.47 15.33
CA GLU A 305 -46.54 -4.27 16.57
C GLU A 305 -45.10 -4.83 16.68
N VAL A 306 -44.44 -4.54 17.77
CA VAL A 306 -43.03 -4.92 18.01
C VAL A 306 -42.94 -5.75 19.28
N ASP A 307 -42.21 -6.86 19.24
CA ASP A 307 -41.89 -7.66 20.41
C ASP A 307 -41.04 -6.82 21.41
N PRO A 308 -41.43 -6.76 22.70
CA PRO A 308 -40.68 -6.01 23.73
C PRO A 308 -39.23 -6.45 23.89
N LYS A 309 -38.85 -7.64 23.42
CA LYS A 309 -37.51 -8.19 23.47
C LYS A 309 -36.67 -7.93 22.20
N ALA A 310 -37.25 -7.34 21.16
CA ALA A 310 -36.54 -7.08 19.89
C ALA A 310 -35.27 -6.28 20.10
N THR A 311 -34.23 -6.65 19.37
CA THR A 311 -32.93 -5.95 19.37
C THR A 311 -33.00 -4.66 18.56
N LYS A 312 -32.03 -3.76 18.74
CA LYS A 312 -31.95 -2.52 17.98
C LYS A 312 -31.83 -2.75 16.46
N ALA A 313 -31.16 -3.83 16.03
CA ALA A 313 -31.01 -4.19 14.63
C ALA A 313 -32.32 -4.66 14.00
N GLU A 314 -33.09 -5.48 14.70
CA GLU A 314 -34.40 -5.95 14.27
C GLU A 314 -35.42 -4.82 14.17
N LEU A 315 -35.39 -3.85 15.10
CA LEU A 315 -36.20 -2.65 15.05
C LEU A 315 -35.88 -1.75 13.86
N ALA A 316 -34.62 -1.62 13.52
CA ALA A 316 -34.19 -0.84 12.35
C ALA A 316 -34.65 -1.50 11.04
N ALA A 317 -34.50 -2.83 10.92
CA ALA A 317 -34.96 -3.59 9.75
C ALA A 317 -36.48 -3.51 9.55
N LEU A 318 -37.28 -3.64 10.63
CA LEU A 318 -38.73 -3.49 10.58
C LEU A 318 -39.21 -2.09 10.17
N LEU A 319 -38.42 -1.05 10.41
CA LEU A 319 -38.73 0.33 10.03
C LEU A 319 -38.31 0.66 8.59
N GLU A 320 -37.39 -0.15 7.99
CA GLU A 320 -36.94 -0.01 6.59
C GLU A 320 -37.83 -0.77 5.60
N GLU A 321 -38.59 -1.81 6.02
CA GLU A 321 -39.59 -2.47 5.17
C GLU A 321 -40.80 -1.55 4.96
N GLU A 322 -41.01 -1.06 3.72
CA GLU A 322 -42.18 -0.27 3.34
C GLU A 322 -43.48 -1.06 3.58
N PRO A 323 -44.52 -0.45 4.17
CA PRO A 323 -45.80 -1.13 4.35
C PRO A 323 -46.50 -1.30 3.00
N VAL A 324 -46.79 -2.54 2.62
CA VAL A 324 -47.69 -2.88 1.51
C VAL A 324 -49.06 -2.26 1.76
N PRO A 325 -49.66 -1.45 0.85
CA PRO A 325 -50.93 -0.83 1.08
C PRO A 325 -52.06 -1.88 1.16
N ALA A 326 -52.72 -1.93 2.29
CA ALA A 326 -53.85 -2.81 2.53
C ALA A 326 -54.98 -2.56 1.53
N GLY A 327 -55.36 -3.61 0.79
CA GLY A 327 -56.38 -3.58 -0.25
C GLY A 327 -57.78 -3.14 0.28
N ARG A 328 -58.41 -2.25 -0.44
CA ARG A 328 -59.82 -1.83 -0.27
C ARG A 328 -60.76 -3.05 -0.25
N LYS A 329 -61.40 -3.31 0.88
CA LYS A 329 -62.57 -4.17 0.95
C LYS A 329 -63.69 -3.53 0.13
N ARG A 330 -64.11 -4.19 -0.96
CA ARG A 330 -65.38 -3.90 -1.67
C ARG A 330 -66.53 -4.29 -0.75
N ALA A 331 -67.37 -3.31 -0.40
CA ALA A 331 -68.69 -3.53 0.15
C ALA A 331 -69.54 -4.06 -0.98
N ARG A 332 -70.22 -5.21 -0.72
CA ARG A 332 -71.43 -5.66 -1.42
C ARG A 332 -72.59 -5.03 -0.70
N GLY A 333 -73.40 -4.32 -1.42
CA GLY A 333 -74.79 -4.04 -1.20
C GLY A 333 -75.50 -4.29 -2.51
#